data_b49d7a4c84f27ee3260d8554c4626863
#
_entry.id   b49d7a4c84f27ee3260d8554c4626863
#
_cell.length_a   1.000
_cell.length_b   1.000
_cell.length_c   1.000
_cell.angle_alpha   90.00
_cell.angle_beta   90.00
_cell.angle_gamma   90.00
#
_symmetry.space_group_name_H-M   'P 1'
#
loop_
_entity.id
_entity.type
_entity.pdbx_description
1 polymer ?
#
loop_
_entity_poly.entity_id
_entity_poly.type
_entity_poly.pdbx_seq_one_letter_code
_entity_poly.pdbx_strand_id
1 'polypeptide(L)'
;VTGLFKAVQDVRILFEEKGLNVFPVVFLRTDIYNRITYSDKNKWSDSIIRIVWTPEKLKGLIKHRLNILFETDDLSFDECWSRLFGCREVVYGQSKKKKMGSFDYILRSTQNRPRDFIKYFQECAIQALNEESFLIKPELIRDADNEFSEYMKREIIDEMYAVLPEYEDIFAILSLIRKQTFNPNEFVEQYNKMVQE
;
A
#
# COMPACT_ATOMS: atom_id res chain seq x y z
N VAL A 1 22.24 3.59 -9.83
CA VAL A 1 21.43 2.37 -10.04
C VAL A 1 21.95 1.55 -11.22
N THR A 2 22.22 2.16 -12.39
CA THR A 2 22.77 1.44 -13.59
C THR A 2 24.08 0.72 -13.28
N GLY A 3 24.99 1.35 -12.50
CA GLY A 3 26.25 0.72 -12.06
C GLY A 3 26.05 -0.53 -11.19
N LEU A 4 24.99 -0.56 -10.37
CA LEU A 4 24.65 -1.74 -9.56
C LEU A 4 24.30 -2.95 -10.43
N PHE A 5 23.50 -2.77 -11.48
CA PHE A 5 23.14 -3.87 -12.38
C PHE A 5 24.35 -4.42 -13.10
N LYS A 6 25.25 -3.54 -13.56
CA LYS A 6 26.49 -3.97 -14.20
C LYS A 6 27.38 -4.74 -13.20
N ALA A 7 27.55 -4.24 -12.01
CA ALA A 7 28.34 -4.90 -10.96
C ALA A 7 27.76 -6.30 -10.62
N VAL A 8 26.42 -6.43 -10.56
CA VAL A 8 25.77 -7.73 -10.33
C VAL A 8 26.04 -8.72 -11.45
N GLN A 9 26.05 -8.28 -12.70
CA GLN A 9 26.41 -9.13 -13.82
C GLN A 9 27.88 -9.55 -13.78
N ASP A 10 28.77 -8.60 -13.52
CA ASP A 10 30.20 -8.86 -13.41
C ASP A 10 30.51 -9.88 -12.29
N VAL A 11 29.84 -9.72 -11.14
CA VAL A 11 29.93 -10.67 -10.00
C VAL A 11 29.41 -12.04 -10.38
N ARG A 12 28.28 -12.13 -11.08
CA ARG A 12 27.73 -13.40 -11.55
C ARG A 12 28.70 -14.13 -12.47
N ILE A 13 29.25 -13.44 -13.47
CA ILE A 13 30.22 -14.00 -14.40
C ILE A 13 31.45 -14.52 -13.64
N LEU A 14 31.97 -13.71 -12.70
CA LEU A 14 33.14 -14.10 -11.89
C LEU A 14 32.91 -15.38 -11.08
N PHE A 15 31.70 -15.55 -10.53
CA PHE A 15 31.35 -16.76 -9.78
C PHE A 15 31.18 -17.97 -10.69
N GLU A 16 30.55 -17.78 -11.86
CA GLU A 16 30.44 -18.84 -12.89
C GLU A 16 31.81 -19.33 -13.34
N GLU A 17 32.74 -18.41 -13.64
CA GLU A 17 34.12 -18.73 -14.03
C GLU A 17 34.88 -19.52 -12.94
N LYS A 18 34.57 -19.28 -11.68
CA LYS A 18 35.17 -20.00 -10.55
C LYS A 18 34.43 -21.28 -10.18
N GLY A 19 33.42 -21.69 -10.94
CA GLY A 19 32.60 -22.85 -10.63
C GLY A 19 31.75 -22.71 -9.36
N LEU A 20 31.50 -21.49 -8.92
CA LEU A 20 30.69 -21.22 -7.72
C LEU A 20 29.23 -20.98 -8.12
N ASN A 21 28.33 -21.78 -7.54
CA ASN A 21 26.89 -21.67 -7.81
C ASN A 21 26.24 -20.57 -6.92
N VAL A 22 26.54 -19.31 -7.23
CA VAL A 22 26.05 -18.14 -6.49
C VAL A 22 25.27 -17.21 -7.43
N PHE A 23 24.02 -16.92 -7.07
CA PHE A 23 23.15 -16.05 -7.84
C PHE A 23 22.87 -14.75 -7.04
N PRO A 24 23.46 -13.62 -7.46
CA PRO A 24 23.15 -12.34 -6.84
C PRO A 24 21.70 -11.93 -7.18
N VAL A 25 20.94 -11.52 -6.18
CA VAL A 25 19.56 -11.04 -6.32
C VAL A 25 19.47 -9.59 -5.88
N VAL A 26 18.88 -8.74 -6.73
CA VAL A 26 18.66 -7.32 -6.44
C VAL A 26 17.19 -7.06 -6.25
N PHE A 27 16.81 -6.55 -5.08
CA PHE A 27 15.46 -6.04 -4.84
C PHE A 27 15.42 -4.56 -5.21
N LEU A 28 14.51 -4.21 -6.12
CA LEU A 28 14.39 -2.84 -6.61
C LEU A 28 12.93 -2.42 -6.74
N ARG A 29 12.63 -1.18 -6.40
CA ARG A 29 11.32 -0.58 -6.64
C ARG A 29 11.09 -0.41 -8.15
N THR A 30 9.87 -0.67 -8.60
CA THR A 30 9.50 -0.60 -10.02
C THR A 30 9.68 0.80 -10.61
N ASP A 31 9.38 1.86 -9.85
CA ASP A 31 9.58 3.25 -10.28
C ASP A 31 11.06 3.58 -10.53
N ILE A 32 11.95 3.09 -9.65
CA ILE A 32 13.41 3.23 -9.84
C ILE A 32 13.87 2.44 -11.06
N TYR A 33 13.40 1.19 -11.21
CA TYR A 33 13.71 0.37 -12.38
C TYR A 33 13.27 1.05 -13.69
N ASN A 34 12.09 1.66 -13.71
CA ASN A 34 11.56 2.33 -14.89
C ASN A 34 12.39 3.56 -15.32
N ARG A 35 13.06 4.22 -14.37
CA ARG A 35 13.95 5.37 -14.63
C ARG A 35 15.32 4.95 -15.16
N ILE A 36 15.66 3.67 -15.20
CA ILE A 36 16.92 3.21 -15.77
C ILE A 36 16.85 3.35 -17.28
N THR A 37 17.68 4.24 -17.81
CA THR A 37 17.89 4.47 -19.25
C THR A 37 19.19 3.82 -19.67
N TYR A 38 19.19 2.51 -19.89
CA TYR A 38 20.35 1.77 -20.32
C TYR A 38 20.01 0.93 -21.54
N SER A 39 20.90 0.94 -22.56
CA SER A 39 20.66 0.25 -23.83
C SER A 39 20.45 -1.26 -23.69
N ASP A 40 21.07 -1.85 -22.66
CA ASP A 40 21.01 -3.28 -22.39
C ASP A 40 19.87 -3.69 -21.43
N LYS A 41 18.98 -2.76 -21.06
CA LYS A 41 17.85 -3.03 -20.16
C LYS A 41 17.00 -4.22 -20.63
N ASN A 42 16.85 -4.36 -21.94
CA ASN A 42 16.08 -5.45 -22.53
C ASN A 42 16.73 -6.83 -22.33
N LYS A 43 18.05 -6.89 -22.18
CA LYS A 43 18.77 -8.14 -21.90
C LYS A 43 18.48 -8.72 -20.51
N TRP A 44 17.94 -7.87 -19.59
CA TRP A 44 17.60 -8.30 -18.23
C TRP A 44 16.14 -8.76 -18.10
N SER A 45 15.33 -8.60 -19.16
CA SER A 45 13.89 -8.93 -19.12
C SER A 45 13.61 -10.33 -18.61
N ASP A 46 14.42 -11.30 -19.04
CA ASP A 46 14.27 -12.72 -18.69
C ASP A 46 14.72 -13.05 -17.25
N SER A 47 15.43 -12.12 -16.61
CA SER A 47 15.92 -12.25 -15.23
C SER A 47 15.10 -11.46 -14.24
N ILE A 48 13.96 -10.86 -14.66
CA ILE A 48 13.12 -10.03 -13.81
C ILE A 48 11.94 -10.82 -13.26
N ILE A 49 11.86 -10.88 -11.95
CA ILE A 49 10.68 -11.39 -11.25
C ILE A 49 9.92 -10.20 -10.69
N ARG A 50 8.70 -9.97 -11.17
CA ARG A 50 7.82 -8.91 -10.66
C ARG A 50 7.00 -9.43 -9.51
N ILE A 51 7.18 -8.83 -8.34
CA ILE A 51 6.35 -9.11 -7.16
C ILE A 51 5.13 -8.19 -7.23
N VAL A 52 3.98 -8.77 -7.63
CA VAL A 52 2.70 -8.06 -7.67
C VAL A 52 1.80 -8.59 -6.58
N TRP A 53 1.29 -7.70 -5.75
CA TRP A 53 0.30 -8.02 -4.74
C TRP A 53 -1.11 -7.93 -5.31
N THR A 54 -1.89 -8.96 -5.06
CA THR A 54 -3.32 -9.02 -5.38
C THR A 54 -4.12 -9.21 -4.10
N PRO A 55 -5.44 -8.96 -4.10
CA PRO A 55 -6.29 -9.22 -2.94
C PRO A 55 -6.13 -10.65 -2.40
N GLU A 56 -6.02 -11.65 -3.27
CA GLU A 56 -5.88 -13.06 -2.91
C GLU A 56 -4.54 -13.32 -2.20
N LYS A 57 -3.45 -12.73 -2.71
CA LYS A 57 -2.13 -12.85 -2.07
C LYS A 57 -2.11 -12.17 -0.71
N LEU A 58 -2.80 -11.03 -0.56
CA LEU A 58 -2.95 -10.37 0.74
C LEU A 58 -3.77 -11.21 1.70
N LYS A 59 -4.89 -11.82 1.27
CA LYS A 59 -5.64 -12.77 2.08
C LYS A 59 -4.75 -13.94 2.53
N GLY A 60 -3.93 -14.48 1.62
CA GLY A 60 -2.97 -15.53 1.95
C GLY A 60 -1.96 -15.10 3.00
N LEU A 61 -1.38 -13.89 2.87
CA LEU A 61 -0.45 -13.33 3.86
C LEU A 61 -1.11 -13.16 5.24
N ILE A 62 -2.30 -12.58 5.28
CA ILE A 62 -3.04 -12.35 6.53
C ILE A 62 -3.45 -13.67 7.16
N LYS A 63 -4.00 -14.60 6.36
CA LYS A 63 -4.31 -15.96 6.83
C LYS A 63 -3.10 -16.61 7.51
N HIS A 64 -1.94 -16.58 6.86
CA HIS A 64 -0.72 -17.18 7.41
C HIS A 64 -0.33 -16.55 8.76
N ARG A 65 -0.34 -15.22 8.85
CA ARG A 65 -0.03 -14.51 10.11
C ARG A 65 -1.03 -14.80 11.21
N LEU A 66 -2.32 -14.87 10.88
CA LEU A 66 -3.36 -15.14 11.85
C LEU A 66 -3.32 -16.60 12.34
N ASN A 67 -3.01 -17.56 11.47
CA ASN A 67 -2.81 -18.93 11.88
C ASN A 67 -1.64 -19.05 12.87
N ILE A 68 -0.52 -18.38 12.63
CA ILE A 68 0.59 -18.32 13.59
C ILE A 68 0.12 -17.71 14.93
N LEU A 69 -0.62 -16.60 14.88
CA LEU A 69 -1.14 -15.94 16.08
C LEU A 69 -2.09 -16.83 16.89
N PHE A 70 -2.90 -17.64 16.21
CA PHE A 70 -3.86 -18.55 16.83
C PHE A 70 -3.27 -19.94 17.15
N GLU A 71 -1.97 -20.10 16.92
CA GLU A 71 -1.24 -21.37 17.13
C GLU A 71 -1.90 -22.55 16.38
N THR A 72 -2.30 -22.31 15.12
CA THR A 72 -2.95 -23.30 14.24
C THR A 72 -2.46 -23.14 12.81
N ASP A 73 -2.55 -24.22 12.01
CA ASP A 73 -2.14 -24.20 10.60
C ASP A 73 -3.33 -24.36 9.63
N ASP A 74 -4.52 -24.74 10.14
CA ASP A 74 -5.62 -25.26 9.33
C ASP A 74 -6.79 -24.29 9.11
N LEU A 75 -6.84 -23.16 9.81
CA LEU A 75 -7.96 -22.24 9.64
C LEU A 75 -7.95 -21.59 8.26
N SER A 76 -9.12 -21.53 7.62
CA SER A 76 -9.35 -20.74 6.43
C SER A 76 -9.22 -19.24 6.71
N PHE A 77 -9.11 -18.42 5.65
CA PHE A 77 -9.09 -16.97 5.83
C PHE A 77 -10.36 -16.46 6.54
N ASP A 78 -11.53 -16.96 6.15
CA ASP A 78 -12.81 -16.51 6.71
C ASP A 78 -12.96 -16.88 8.18
N GLU A 79 -12.46 -18.05 8.60
CA GLU A 79 -12.43 -18.45 10.00
C GLU A 79 -11.47 -17.57 10.82
N CYS A 80 -10.25 -17.34 10.32
CA CYS A 80 -9.31 -16.43 10.97
C CYS A 80 -9.90 -15.01 11.09
N TRP A 81 -10.49 -14.53 10.00
CA TRP A 81 -11.06 -13.17 9.92
C TRP A 81 -12.21 -13.00 10.91
N SER A 82 -13.13 -13.98 10.98
CA SER A 82 -14.29 -13.95 11.88
C SER A 82 -13.93 -13.98 13.36
N ARG A 83 -12.75 -14.50 13.73
CA ARG A 83 -12.26 -14.47 15.12
C ARG A 83 -11.83 -13.09 15.60
N LEU A 84 -11.53 -12.18 14.66
CA LEU A 84 -11.07 -10.83 14.96
C LEU A 84 -12.12 -9.77 14.63
N PHE A 85 -12.86 -9.99 13.54
CA PHE A 85 -13.86 -9.05 13.07
C PHE A 85 -15.27 -9.55 13.41
N GLY A 86 -15.97 -8.81 14.26
CA GLY A 86 -17.36 -9.07 14.62
C GLY A 86 -18.36 -8.80 13.50
N CYS A 87 -17.88 -8.49 12.28
CA CYS A 87 -18.72 -8.15 11.14
C CYS A 87 -18.13 -8.66 9.82
N ARG A 88 -19.00 -9.12 8.94
CA ARG A 88 -18.64 -9.45 7.55
C ARG A 88 -18.69 -8.22 6.64
N GLU A 89 -19.52 -7.25 6.94
CA GLU A 89 -19.77 -6.06 6.11
C GLU A 89 -19.64 -4.78 6.92
N VAL A 90 -19.15 -3.75 6.26
CA VAL A 90 -19.10 -2.36 6.75
C VAL A 90 -20.07 -1.52 5.93
N VAL A 91 -20.90 -0.74 6.62
CA VAL A 91 -21.80 0.25 6.01
C VAL A 91 -21.07 1.58 5.91
N TYR A 92 -21.05 2.19 4.73
CA TYR A 92 -20.29 3.41 4.46
C TYR A 92 -21.01 4.40 3.54
N GLY A 93 -20.39 5.59 3.34
CA GLY A 93 -20.91 6.69 2.55
C GLY A 93 -21.84 7.61 3.35
N GLN A 94 -22.06 8.83 2.84
CA GLN A 94 -22.86 9.87 3.53
C GLN A 94 -24.28 9.42 3.89
N SER A 95 -24.92 8.63 3.03
CA SER A 95 -26.28 8.10 3.29
C SER A 95 -26.29 6.78 4.05
N LYS A 96 -25.12 6.23 4.43
CA LYS A 96 -24.95 4.89 5.06
C LYS A 96 -25.74 3.77 4.32
N LYS A 97 -25.85 3.88 2.99
CA LYS A 97 -26.60 2.90 2.16
C LYS A 97 -25.69 1.90 1.45
N LYS A 98 -24.39 2.23 1.33
CA LYS A 98 -23.43 1.34 0.67
C LYS A 98 -22.88 0.33 1.67
N LYS A 99 -22.76 -0.92 1.22
CA LYS A 99 -22.17 -2.02 2.00
C LYS A 99 -20.99 -2.61 1.26
N MET A 100 -20.01 -3.05 1.98
CA MET A 100 -18.82 -3.70 1.45
C MET A 100 -18.29 -4.71 2.48
N GLY A 101 -17.69 -5.80 2.03
CA GLY A 101 -17.00 -6.73 2.91
C GLY A 101 -15.93 -6.02 3.74
N SER A 102 -15.79 -6.38 5.02
CA SER A 102 -14.86 -5.69 5.93
C SER A 102 -13.41 -5.75 5.44
N PHE A 103 -12.98 -6.87 4.86
CA PHE A 103 -11.67 -6.99 4.22
C PHE A 103 -11.52 -6.02 3.03
N ASP A 104 -12.51 -5.99 2.13
CA ASP A 104 -12.48 -5.14 0.94
C ASP A 104 -12.56 -3.65 1.31
N TYR A 105 -13.27 -3.35 2.41
CA TYR A 105 -13.35 -2.00 2.94
C TYR A 105 -11.97 -1.48 3.37
N ILE A 106 -11.19 -2.27 4.09
CA ILE A 106 -9.81 -1.94 4.47
C ILE A 106 -8.94 -1.88 3.21
N LEU A 107 -9.06 -2.87 2.34
CA LEU A 107 -8.23 -3.00 1.13
C LEU A 107 -8.34 -1.81 0.19
N ARG A 108 -9.53 -1.23 0.02
CA ARG A 108 -9.78 -0.11 -0.91
C ARG A 108 -8.82 1.08 -0.74
N SER A 109 -8.34 1.30 0.51
CA SER A 109 -7.48 2.43 0.85
C SER A 109 -5.98 2.11 0.81
N THR A 110 -5.59 0.85 0.58
CA THR A 110 -4.22 0.37 0.75
C THR A 110 -3.49 0.09 -0.57
N GLN A 111 -4.14 0.29 -1.72
CA GLN A 111 -3.56 0.03 -3.04
C GLN A 111 -2.92 -1.38 -3.18
N ASN A 112 -3.47 -2.39 -2.50
CA ASN A 112 -2.92 -3.74 -2.38
C ASN A 112 -1.50 -3.80 -1.79
N ARG A 113 -1.04 -2.79 -1.08
CA ARG A 113 0.27 -2.80 -0.43
C ARG A 113 0.18 -3.50 0.93
N PRO A 114 0.95 -4.57 1.19
CA PRO A 114 0.87 -5.30 2.47
C PRO A 114 1.15 -4.43 3.69
N ARG A 115 2.12 -3.51 3.59
CA ARG A 115 2.48 -2.59 4.67
C ARG A 115 1.27 -1.74 5.07
N ASP A 116 0.61 -1.14 4.10
CA ASP A 116 -0.51 -0.23 4.32
C ASP A 116 -1.72 -0.99 4.86
N PHE A 117 -1.97 -2.20 4.34
CA PHE A 117 -3.03 -3.07 4.86
C PHE A 117 -2.79 -3.46 6.33
N ILE A 118 -1.55 -3.84 6.68
CA ILE A 118 -1.19 -4.17 8.05
C ILE A 118 -1.30 -2.94 8.95
N LYS A 119 -0.90 -1.76 8.47
CA LYS A 119 -1.04 -0.50 9.21
C LYS A 119 -2.50 -0.17 9.50
N TYR A 120 -3.38 -0.27 8.49
CA TYR A 120 -4.81 -0.06 8.69
C TYR A 120 -5.40 -1.07 9.70
N PHE A 121 -5.03 -2.35 9.57
CA PHE A 121 -5.45 -3.38 10.50
C PHE A 121 -4.97 -3.10 11.93
N GLN A 122 -3.76 -2.60 12.09
CA GLN A 122 -3.23 -2.17 13.38
C GLN A 122 -4.05 -1.04 13.99
N GLU A 123 -4.47 -0.03 13.20
CA GLU A 123 -5.32 1.04 13.69
C GLU A 123 -6.70 0.51 14.14
N CYS A 124 -7.30 -0.42 13.38
CA CYS A 124 -8.53 -1.09 13.83
C CYS A 124 -8.35 -1.81 15.18
N ALA A 125 -7.22 -2.48 15.37
CA ALA A 125 -6.93 -3.17 16.62
C ALA A 125 -6.72 -2.20 17.78
N ILE A 126 -6.06 -1.06 17.55
CA ILE A 126 -5.89 0.00 18.56
C ILE A 126 -7.26 0.55 19.00
N GLN A 127 -8.15 0.84 18.03
CA GLN A 127 -9.51 1.30 18.36
C GLN A 127 -10.28 0.25 19.20
N ALA A 128 -10.14 -1.04 18.85
CA ALA A 128 -10.78 -2.09 19.62
C ALA A 128 -10.24 -2.20 21.06
N LEU A 129 -8.93 -2.05 21.23
CA LEU A 129 -8.30 -2.04 22.56
C LEU A 129 -8.75 -0.82 23.40
N ASN A 130 -8.85 0.35 22.79
CA ASN A 130 -9.31 1.57 23.47
C ASN A 130 -10.76 1.45 23.96
N GLU A 131 -11.61 0.71 23.25
CA GLU A 131 -12.99 0.43 23.63
C GLU A 131 -13.16 -0.88 24.44
N GLU A 132 -12.07 -1.49 24.88
CA GLU A 132 -12.09 -2.79 25.60
C GLU A 132 -12.92 -3.86 24.86
N SER A 133 -12.92 -3.80 23.51
CA SER A 133 -13.68 -4.71 22.65
C SER A 133 -12.81 -5.89 22.22
N PHE A 134 -13.30 -7.12 22.44
CA PHE A 134 -12.62 -8.34 21.97
C PHE A 134 -12.69 -8.53 20.44
N LEU A 135 -13.62 -7.83 19.77
CA LEU A 135 -13.81 -7.94 18.34
C LEU A 135 -13.79 -6.55 17.70
N ILE A 136 -13.22 -6.48 16.51
CA ILE A 136 -13.25 -5.27 15.67
C ILE A 136 -14.65 -5.15 15.04
N LYS A 137 -15.42 -4.16 15.51
CA LYS A 137 -16.77 -3.86 15.02
C LYS A 137 -16.71 -2.94 13.79
N PRO A 138 -17.80 -2.82 12.97
CA PRO A 138 -17.83 -1.95 11.80
C PRO A 138 -17.54 -0.48 12.11
N GLU A 139 -17.96 -0.01 13.29
CA GLU A 139 -17.72 1.35 13.78
C GLU A 139 -16.22 1.61 13.91
N LEU A 140 -15.49 0.70 14.57
CA LEU A 140 -14.05 0.80 14.82
C LEU A 140 -13.24 0.78 13.52
N ILE A 141 -13.70 0.05 12.49
CA ILE A 141 -13.08 0.09 11.17
C ILE A 141 -13.21 1.48 10.53
N ARG A 142 -14.36 2.14 10.71
CA ARG A 142 -14.58 3.51 10.19
C ARG A 142 -13.81 4.56 10.98
N ASP A 143 -13.70 4.38 12.29
CA ASP A 143 -12.96 5.30 13.15
C ASP A 143 -11.45 5.23 12.83
N ALA A 144 -10.95 4.03 12.49
CA ALA A 144 -9.59 3.84 11.99
C ALA A 144 -9.31 4.53 10.63
N ASP A 145 -10.34 4.87 9.82
CA ASP A 145 -10.17 5.60 8.54
C ASP A 145 -9.44 6.92 8.73
N ASN A 146 -9.72 7.66 9.81
CA ASN A 146 -9.11 8.96 10.06
C ASN A 146 -7.60 8.83 10.33
N GLU A 147 -7.24 7.96 11.27
CA GLU A 147 -5.84 7.73 11.64
C GLU A 147 -5.04 7.16 10.46
N PHE A 148 -5.65 6.24 9.71
CA PHE A 148 -5.03 5.69 8.52
C PHE A 148 -4.87 6.75 7.42
N SER A 149 -5.84 7.65 7.26
CA SER A 149 -5.75 8.75 6.28
C SER A 149 -4.62 9.72 6.62
N GLU A 150 -4.41 10.05 7.90
CA GLU A 150 -3.29 10.87 8.34
C GLU A 150 -1.94 10.16 8.14
N TYR A 151 -1.89 8.85 8.34
CA TYR A 151 -0.72 8.05 8.00
C TYR A 151 -0.43 8.11 6.50
N MET A 152 -1.43 7.85 5.62
CA MET A 152 -1.26 7.89 4.17
C MET A 152 -0.86 9.28 3.66
N LYS A 153 -1.41 10.34 4.25
CA LYS A 153 -1.03 11.71 3.93
C LYS A 153 0.46 11.96 4.19
N ARG A 154 0.98 11.53 5.34
CA ARG A 154 2.42 11.63 5.66
C ARG A 154 3.29 10.85 4.69
N GLU A 155 2.91 9.61 4.35
CA GLU A 155 3.62 8.81 3.35
C GLU A 155 3.66 9.49 1.97
N ILE A 156 2.56 10.13 1.56
CA ILE A 156 2.51 10.89 0.29
C ILE A 156 3.40 12.12 0.36
N ILE A 157 3.39 12.86 1.47
CA ILE A 157 4.25 14.03 1.67
C ILE A 157 5.71 13.62 1.58
N ASP A 158 6.12 12.55 2.27
CA ASP A 158 7.49 12.06 2.24
C ASP A 158 7.94 11.63 0.83
N GLU A 159 7.04 11.03 0.05
CA GLU A 159 7.32 10.66 -1.35
C GLU A 159 7.41 11.90 -2.27
N MET A 160 6.61 12.93 -2.02
CA MET A 160 6.52 14.13 -2.86
C MET A 160 7.58 15.18 -2.53
N TYR A 161 7.98 15.32 -1.29
CA TYR A 161 8.84 16.40 -0.81
C TYR A 161 10.13 16.60 -1.62
N ALA A 162 10.76 15.49 -2.04
CA ALA A 162 11.98 15.54 -2.82
C ALA A 162 11.80 16.05 -4.28
N VAL A 163 10.55 16.05 -4.80
CA VAL A 163 10.22 16.39 -6.19
C VAL A 163 9.38 17.65 -6.26
N LEU A 164 8.58 17.91 -5.24
CA LEU A 164 7.59 18.98 -5.19
C LEU A 164 7.51 19.55 -3.78
N PRO A 165 8.41 20.51 -3.43
CA PRO A 165 8.44 21.13 -2.11
C PRO A 165 7.14 21.87 -1.74
N GLU A 166 6.39 22.36 -2.74
CA GLU A 166 5.14 23.10 -2.58
C GLU A 166 3.90 22.20 -2.40
N TYR A 167 4.08 21.03 -1.79
CA TYR A 167 2.99 20.05 -1.59
C TYR A 167 1.83 20.61 -0.74
N GLU A 168 2.08 21.59 0.13
CA GLU A 168 1.05 22.21 0.96
C GLU A 168 0.01 22.94 0.11
N ASP A 169 0.44 23.64 -0.93
CA ASP A 169 -0.45 24.32 -1.87
C ASP A 169 -1.34 23.31 -2.61
N ILE A 170 -0.79 22.16 -2.97
CA ILE A 170 -1.58 21.09 -3.60
C ILE A 170 -2.67 20.57 -2.66
N PHE A 171 -2.34 20.29 -1.40
CA PHE A 171 -3.35 19.85 -0.44
C PHE A 171 -4.39 20.94 -0.16
N ALA A 172 -3.99 22.22 -0.12
CA ALA A 172 -4.92 23.33 0.00
C ALA A 172 -5.90 23.38 -1.18
N ILE A 173 -5.40 23.28 -2.42
CA ILE A 173 -6.23 23.22 -3.63
C ILE A 173 -7.19 22.04 -3.61
N LEU A 174 -6.70 20.85 -3.28
CA LEU A 174 -7.53 19.64 -3.18
C LEU A 174 -8.64 19.80 -2.14
N SER A 175 -8.35 20.47 -1.02
CA SER A 175 -9.34 20.76 0.02
C SER A 175 -10.44 21.71 -0.47
N LEU A 176 -10.13 22.64 -1.39
CA LEU A 176 -11.09 23.54 -2.01
C LEU A 176 -11.97 22.82 -3.03
N ILE A 177 -11.40 21.90 -3.80
CA ILE A 177 -12.14 21.12 -4.82
C ILE A 177 -13.21 20.23 -4.18
N ARG A 178 -12.94 19.62 -3.04
CA ARG A 178 -13.87 18.73 -2.26
C ARG A 178 -14.51 17.60 -3.07
N LYS A 179 -13.86 17.14 -4.14
CA LYS A 179 -14.31 16.03 -4.99
C LYS A 179 -13.31 14.89 -4.95
N GLN A 180 -13.78 13.65 -4.96
CA GLN A 180 -12.93 12.47 -5.09
C GLN A 180 -12.36 12.29 -6.50
N THR A 181 -13.08 12.82 -7.49
CA THR A 181 -12.67 12.81 -8.90
C THR A 181 -12.92 14.19 -9.48
N PHE A 182 -11.92 14.75 -10.12
CA PHE A 182 -11.98 16.07 -10.73
C PHE A 182 -11.18 16.10 -12.04
N ASN A 183 -11.49 17.06 -12.89
CA ASN A 183 -10.76 17.31 -14.14
C ASN A 183 -9.48 18.14 -13.84
N PRO A 184 -8.36 17.90 -14.53
CA PRO A 184 -7.17 18.73 -14.42
C PRO A 184 -7.43 20.24 -14.53
N ASN A 185 -8.40 20.66 -15.38
CA ASN A 185 -8.77 22.07 -15.51
C ASN A 185 -9.38 22.64 -14.22
N GLU A 186 -10.16 21.86 -13.47
CA GLU A 186 -10.70 22.29 -12.17
C GLU A 186 -9.58 22.57 -11.16
N PHE A 187 -8.50 21.78 -11.21
CA PHE A 187 -7.32 22.02 -10.39
C PHE A 187 -6.64 23.34 -10.78
N VAL A 188 -6.41 23.56 -12.07
CA VAL A 188 -5.77 24.78 -12.58
C VAL A 188 -6.61 26.02 -12.25
N GLU A 189 -7.94 25.95 -12.36
CA GLU A 189 -8.83 27.05 -11.98
C GLU A 189 -8.71 27.42 -10.49
N GLN A 190 -8.68 26.42 -9.60
CA GLN A 190 -8.52 26.67 -8.16
C GLN A 190 -7.12 27.19 -7.82
N TYR A 191 -6.09 26.66 -8.48
CA TYR A 191 -4.72 27.18 -8.36
C TYR A 191 -4.63 28.66 -8.74
N ASN A 192 -5.18 29.04 -9.89
CA ASN A 192 -5.16 30.42 -10.36
C ASN A 192 -5.91 31.37 -9.43
N LYS A 193 -7.00 30.93 -8.80
CA LYS A 193 -7.72 31.72 -7.78
C LYS A 193 -6.86 31.94 -6.53
N MET A 194 -6.21 30.88 -6.05
CA MET A 194 -5.37 30.94 -4.86
C MET A 194 -4.14 31.82 -5.03
N VAL A 195 -3.56 31.87 -6.22
CA VAL A 195 -2.38 32.73 -6.54
C VAL A 195 -2.75 34.20 -6.74
N GLN A 196 -4.03 34.50 -7.01
CA GLN A 196 -4.52 35.88 -7.21
C GLN A 196 -5.00 36.54 -5.89
N GLU A 197 -5.15 35.79 -4.82
CA GLU A 197 -5.40 36.28 -3.46
C GLU A 197 -4.09 36.49 -2.69
#